data_68f87c7117f651551ba537f620e85110
#
_entry.id   68f87c7117f651551ba537f620e85110
#
_cell.length_a   1.000
_cell.length_b   1.000
_cell.length_c   1.000
_cell.angle_alpha   90.00
_cell.angle_beta   90.00
_cell.angle_gamma   90.00
#
_symmetry.space_group_name_H-M   'P 1'
#
loop_
_entity.id
_entity.type
_entity.pdbx_description
1 polymer ?
#
loop_
_entity_poly.entity_id
_entity_poly.type
_entity_poly.pdbx_seq_one_letter_code
_entity_poly.pdbx_strand_id
1 'polypeptide(L)'
;QFRFPTLPIPPESYEQSYFSSLINSLTSFFTVMDSKTGLNVDSIISNTLQLPIGALTLANGANNNIALPKSSFARITGPSGVFNITGISKPAKAGNNNPDGTIVILYNSTSQNMTITNDSSSSTAANRILTNTGSDIATTGTGVIICIYSVTDSRWIVISSLT
;
A
#
# COMPACT_ATOMS: atom_id res chain seq x y z
N GLN A 1 -12.57 15.55 3.67
CA GLN A 1 -13.09 15.91 5.00
C GLN A 1 -14.24 14.97 5.35
N PHE A 2 -14.09 14.22 6.44
CA PHE A 2 -15.13 13.33 6.93
C PHE A 2 -16.29 14.20 7.46
N ARG A 3 -17.46 14.14 6.81
CA ARG A 3 -18.63 14.88 7.26
C ARG A 3 -19.59 13.91 7.92
N PHE A 4 -20.02 14.26 9.13
CA PHE A 4 -21.14 13.56 9.75
C PHE A 4 -22.39 13.70 8.87
N PRO A 5 -23.25 12.66 8.81
CA PRO A 5 -24.51 12.78 8.09
C PRO A 5 -25.37 13.90 8.72
N THR A 6 -25.99 14.71 7.86
CA THR A 6 -27.02 15.61 8.32
C THR A 6 -28.25 14.79 8.66
N LEU A 7 -28.52 14.67 9.96
CA LEU A 7 -29.72 13.96 10.42
C LEU A 7 -30.95 14.85 10.26
N PRO A 8 -32.11 14.28 9.92
CA PRO A 8 -33.35 15.04 9.83
C PRO A 8 -33.76 15.57 11.24
N ILE A 9 -34.39 16.75 11.25
CA ILE A 9 -34.89 17.37 12.50
C ILE A 9 -36.03 16.50 13.04
N PRO A 10 -36.01 16.11 14.34
CA PRO A 10 -37.10 15.33 14.92
C PRO A 10 -38.43 16.07 14.84
N PRO A 11 -39.52 15.42 14.39
CA PRO A 11 -40.85 16.00 14.44
C PRO A 11 -41.42 15.99 15.87
N GLU A 12 -42.41 16.81 16.14
CA GLU A 12 -43.08 16.85 17.44
C GLU A 12 -43.88 15.59 17.74
N SER A 13 -44.28 14.83 16.70
CA SER A 13 -44.99 13.57 16.80
C SER A 13 -44.31 12.47 15.99
N TYR A 14 -44.64 11.21 16.30
CA TYR A 14 -44.13 10.07 15.52
C TYR A 14 -44.58 10.12 14.06
N GLU A 15 -43.62 10.17 13.15
CA GLU A 15 -43.85 10.06 11.72
C GLU A 15 -42.98 8.98 11.09
N GLN A 16 -43.59 8.05 10.35
CA GLN A 16 -42.90 6.96 9.67
C GLN A 16 -41.90 7.51 8.62
N SER A 17 -42.23 8.60 7.96
CA SER A 17 -41.36 9.28 6.98
C SER A 17 -40.04 9.75 7.61
N TYR A 18 -40.12 10.28 8.83
CA TYR A 18 -38.93 10.69 9.58
C TYR A 18 -37.98 9.52 9.86
N PHE A 19 -38.51 8.39 10.37
CA PHE A 19 -37.70 7.22 10.66
C PHE A 19 -37.10 6.59 9.41
N SER A 20 -37.84 6.56 8.30
CA SER A 20 -37.32 6.10 7.00
C SER A 20 -36.15 6.98 6.53
N SER A 21 -36.29 8.32 6.67
CA SER A 21 -35.24 9.27 6.30
C SER A 21 -34.00 9.14 7.20
N LEU A 22 -34.21 8.97 8.53
CA LEU A 22 -33.14 8.73 9.49
C LEU A 22 -32.38 7.43 9.19
N ILE A 23 -33.09 6.34 8.98
CA ILE A 23 -32.48 5.04 8.64
C ILE A 23 -31.68 5.14 7.36
N ASN A 24 -32.23 5.77 6.32
CA ASN A 24 -31.52 5.94 5.03
C ASN A 24 -30.24 6.77 5.20
N SER A 25 -30.27 7.84 5.99
CA SER A 25 -29.11 8.68 6.26
C SER A 25 -28.02 7.90 7.01
N LEU A 26 -28.40 7.13 8.03
CA LEU A 26 -27.47 6.29 8.79
C LEU A 26 -26.92 5.15 7.95
N THR A 27 -27.78 4.47 7.17
CA THR A 27 -27.35 3.39 6.29
C THR A 27 -26.35 3.89 5.26
N SER A 28 -26.61 5.02 4.62
CA SER A 28 -25.69 5.63 3.67
C SER A 28 -24.35 5.98 4.33
N PHE A 29 -24.37 6.54 5.52
CA PHE A 29 -23.17 6.86 6.28
C PHE A 29 -22.33 5.62 6.61
N PHE A 30 -22.95 4.58 7.16
CA PHE A 30 -22.25 3.35 7.50
C PHE A 30 -21.78 2.58 6.26
N THR A 31 -22.53 2.61 5.15
CA THR A 31 -22.11 2.00 3.88
C THR A 31 -20.84 2.67 3.35
N VAL A 32 -20.72 3.99 3.46
CA VAL A 32 -19.50 4.71 3.08
C VAL A 32 -18.34 4.34 4.00
N MET A 33 -18.58 4.19 5.30
CA MET A 33 -17.53 3.79 6.26
C MET A 33 -17.06 2.34 6.09
N ASP A 34 -17.97 1.43 5.72
CA ASP A 34 -17.66 0.01 5.47
C ASP A 34 -17.22 -0.26 4.02
N SER A 35 -17.14 0.79 3.22
CA SER A 35 -16.78 0.66 1.82
C SER A 35 -15.32 0.18 1.67
N LYS A 36 -15.15 -0.89 0.89
CA LYS A 36 -13.83 -1.42 0.52
C LYS A 36 -13.03 -0.49 -0.41
N THR A 37 -13.59 0.63 -0.79
CA THR A 37 -12.95 1.60 -1.70
C THR A 37 -11.94 2.53 -1.02
N GLY A 38 -11.78 2.40 0.28
CA GLY A 38 -10.90 3.24 1.08
C GLY A 38 -11.57 4.52 1.57
N LEU A 39 -11.11 5.00 2.70
CA LEU A 39 -11.56 6.25 3.31
C LEU A 39 -10.71 7.40 2.79
N ASN A 40 -11.29 8.34 2.05
CA ASN A 40 -10.60 9.55 1.63
C ASN A 40 -10.72 10.62 2.72
N VAL A 41 -9.61 10.92 3.39
CA VAL A 41 -9.53 11.91 4.47
C VAL A 41 -8.36 12.86 4.22
N ASP A 42 -8.54 14.14 4.56
CA ASP A 42 -7.49 15.15 4.40
C ASP A 42 -6.31 14.92 5.38
N SER A 43 -6.60 14.33 6.53
CA SER A 43 -5.60 13.98 7.54
C SER A 43 -6.06 12.85 8.44
N ILE A 44 -5.09 12.08 8.93
CA ILE A 44 -5.30 11.06 9.97
C ILE A 44 -4.52 11.50 11.19
N ILE A 45 -5.23 11.78 12.29
CA ILE A 45 -4.62 12.05 13.60
C ILE A 45 -4.75 10.78 14.42
N SER A 46 -3.63 10.11 14.67
CA SER A 46 -3.57 8.87 15.44
C SER A 46 -2.31 8.84 16.30
N ASN A 47 -2.43 8.29 17.50
CA ASN A 47 -1.26 8.07 18.37
C ASN A 47 -0.38 6.93 17.84
N THR A 48 -0.95 6.00 17.08
CA THR A 48 -0.25 4.84 16.53
C THR A 48 -0.83 4.49 15.16
N LEU A 49 0.04 4.30 14.16
CA LEU A 49 -0.34 3.72 12.87
C LEU A 49 0.07 2.24 12.87
N GLN A 50 -0.90 1.34 12.83
CA GLN A 50 -0.66 -0.09 12.71
C GLN A 50 -0.82 -0.52 11.26
N LEU A 51 0.25 -1.06 10.67
CA LEU A 51 0.24 -1.65 9.33
C LEU A 51 0.20 -3.17 9.44
N PRO A 52 -0.78 -3.86 8.85
CA PRO A 52 -0.77 -5.31 8.78
C PRO A 52 0.51 -5.83 8.10
N ILE A 53 1.07 -6.91 8.62
CA ILE A 53 2.24 -7.56 8.02
C ILE A 53 1.75 -8.62 7.04
N GLY A 54 2.11 -8.49 5.77
CA GLY A 54 1.87 -9.50 4.75
C GLY A 54 3.09 -10.37 4.51
N ALA A 55 2.90 -11.68 4.37
CA ALA A 55 3.98 -12.60 3.99
C ALA A 55 4.25 -12.51 2.48
N LEU A 56 5.54 -12.44 2.11
CA LEU A 56 6.01 -12.43 0.73
C LEU A 56 7.12 -13.48 0.59
N THR A 57 6.80 -14.60 -0.04
CA THR A 57 7.78 -15.67 -0.29
C THR A 57 8.44 -15.45 -1.65
N LEU A 58 9.76 -15.31 -1.66
CA LEU A 58 10.57 -15.12 -2.86
C LEU A 58 11.50 -16.32 -3.08
N ALA A 59 12.07 -16.41 -4.28
CA ALA A 59 13.07 -17.40 -4.65
C ALA A 59 14.50 -16.82 -4.59
N ASN A 60 15.51 -17.70 -4.61
CA ASN A 60 16.90 -17.29 -4.85
C ASN A 60 17.03 -16.68 -6.27
N GLY A 61 17.98 -15.78 -6.45
CA GLY A 61 18.21 -15.13 -7.73
C GLY A 61 17.19 -14.04 -8.06
N ALA A 62 16.82 -13.86 -9.34
CA ALA A 62 16.01 -12.75 -9.79
C ALA A 62 14.51 -12.99 -9.55
N ASN A 63 13.86 -12.04 -8.89
CA ASN A 63 12.41 -11.99 -8.68
C ASN A 63 11.85 -10.79 -9.44
N ASN A 64 11.16 -11.08 -10.56
CA ASN A 64 10.66 -10.07 -11.47
C ASN A 64 9.18 -9.80 -11.21
N ASN A 65 8.76 -8.51 -11.26
CA ASN A 65 7.35 -8.13 -11.15
C ASN A 65 6.66 -8.76 -9.94
N ILE A 66 7.28 -8.75 -8.77
CA ILE A 66 6.75 -9.41 -7.58
C ILE A 66 5.37 -8.87 -7.21
N ALA A 67 4.42 -9.76 -6.92
CA ALA A 67 3.11 -9.39 -6.43
C ALA A 67 3.17 -9.12 -4.92
N LEU A 68 2.78 -7.92 -4.50
CA LEU A 68 2.72 -7.58 -3.08
C LEU A 68 1.56 -8.28 -2.38
N PRO A 69 1.71 -8.65 -1.10
CA PRO A 69 0.56 -9.00 -0.26
C PRO A 69 -0.39 -7.78 -0.16
N LYS A 70 -1.64 -8.01 0.24
CA LYS A 70 -2.61 -6.92 0.48
C LYS A 70 -2.26 -6.14 1.77
N SER A 71 -1.05 -5.61 1.83
CA SER A 71 -0.51 -4.93 2.99
C SER A 71 0.65 -4.05 2.55
N SER A 72 0.81 -2.89 3.19
CA SER A 72 1.94 -1.98 2.93
C SER A 72 3.24 -2.46 3.59
N PHE A 73 3.19 -3.44 4.51
CA PHE A 73 4.37 -4.04 5.11
C PHE A 73 4.49 -5.49 4.64
N ALA A 74 5.52 -5.77 3.82
CA ALA A 74 5.80 -7.08 3.27
C ALA A 74 7.01 -7.71 3.94
N ARG A 75 6.79 -8.79 4.68
CA ARG A 75 7.86 -9.60 5.27
C ARG A 75 8.31 -10.65 4.25
N ILE A 76 9.55 -10.53 3.80
CA ILE A 76 10.15 -11.44 2.82
C ILE A 76 10.72 -12.66 3.53
N THR A 77 10.35 -13.83 3.01
CA THR A 77 10.83 -15.15 3.42
C THR A 77 11.12 -16.00 2.18
N GLY A 78 11.74 -17.15 2.36
CA GLY A 78 11.97 -18.14 1.30
C GLY A 78 13.41 -18.23 0.81
N PRO A 79 14.11 -17.12 0.47
CA PRO A 79 15.48 -17.23 -0.02
C PRO A 79 16.43 -17.90 0.97
N SER A 80 17.19 -18.87 0.48
CA SER A 80 18.30 -19.54 1.16
C SER A 80 19.66 -19.16 0.56
N GLY A 81 19.67 -18.27 -0.42
CA GLY A 81 20.82 -17.67 -1.08
C GLY A 81 20.51 -16.24 -1.51
N VAL A 82 21.50 -15.54 -2.06
CA VAL A 82 21.34 -14.17 -2.54
C VAL A 82 20.18 -14.05 -3.53
N PHE A 83 19.45 -12.95 -3.48
CA PHE A 83 18.30 -12.72 -4.34
C PHE A 83 18.14 -11.23 -4.71
N ASN A 84 17.52 -11.00 -5.86
CA ASN A 84 17.30 -9.67 -6.38
C ASN A 84 15.81 -9.43 -6.57
N ILE A 85 15.38 -8.21 -6.33
CA ILE A 85 14.05 -7.71 -6.72
C ILE A 85 14.25 -6.73 -7.87
N THR A 86 13.79 -7.11 -9.06
CA THR A 86 13.95 -6.31 -10.28
C THR A 86 12.75 -5.42 -10.56
N GLY A 87 11.64 -5.69 -9.89
CA GLY A 87 10.43 -4.90 -9.99
C GLY A 87 9.30 -5.43 -9.12
N ILE A 88 8.40 -4.53 -8.78
CA ILE A 88 7.20 -4.77 -7.97
C ILE A 88 6.00 -4.51 -8.86
N SER A 89 5.04 -5.41 -8.89
CA SER A 89 3.81 -5.20 -9.66
C SER A 89 3.19 -3.85 -9.32
N LYS A 90 2.83 -3.09 -10.37
CA LYS A 90 2.14 -1.81 -10.21
C LYS A 90 0.97 -1.97 -9.24
N PRO A 91 0.78 -1.06 -8.26
CA PRO A 91 -0.32 -1.18 -7.33
C PRO A 91 -1.67 -1.17 -8.05
N ALA A 92 -2.60 -2.00 -7.58
CA ALA A 92 -3.97 -1.91 -8.03
C ALA A 92 -4.55 -0.53 -7.66
N LYS A 93 -5.39 0.00 -8.53
CA LYS A 93 -6.11 1.24 -8.24
C LYS A 93 -7.00 1.04 -7.00
N ALA A 94 -6.80 1.84 -5.97
CA ALA A 94 -7.62 1.84 -4.76
C ALA A 94 -8.48 3.10 -4.72
N GLY A 95 -9.69 3.00 -4.19
CA GLY A 95 -10.60 4.11 -3.91
C GLY A 95 -10.85 5.10 -5.07
N ASN A 96 -10.00 6.10 -5.19
CA ASN A 96 -10.07 7.15 -6.22
C ASN A 96 -9.44 6.74 -7.57
N ASN A 97 -9.16 5.48 -7.79
CA ASN A 97 -8.51 4.95 -8.99
C ASN A 97 -7.07 5.44 -9.26
N ASN A 98 -6.44 6.10 -8.31
CA ASN A 98 -5.07 6.59 -8.42
C ASN A 98 -4.12 5.78 -7.51
N PRO A 99 -3.14 5.02 -8.04
CA PRO A 99 -2.15 4.31 -7.24
C PRO A 99 -0.98 5.20 -6.80
N ASP A 100 -0.97 6.49 -7.17
CA ASP A 100 0.10 7.42 -6.84
C ASP A 100 0.27 7.55 -5.32
N GLY A 101 1.50 7.60 -4.85
CA GLY A 101 1.78 7.67 -3.42
C GLY A 101 1.61 6.37 -2.64
N THR A 102 1.32 5.23 -3.31
CA THR A 102 1.28 3.93 -2.63
C THR A 102 2.65 3.60 -2.04
N ILE A 103 2.70 3.37 -0.73
CA ILE A 103 3.94 3.02 -0.01
C ILE A 103 3.97 1.52 0.26
N VAL A 104 5.16 0.91 0.08
CA VAL A 104 5.47 -0.44 0.54
C VAL A 104 6.76 -0.44 1.34
N ILE A 105 6.77 -1.20 2.42
CA ILE A 105 7.93 -1.49 3.25
C ILE A 105 8.29 -2.95 2.98
N LEU A 106 9.44 -3.19 2.39
CA LEU A 106 10.01 -4.51 2.13
C LEU A 106 10.98 -4.85 3.26
N TYR A 107 10.63 -5.80 4.10
CA TYR A 107 11.48 -6.28 5.18
C TYR A 107 12.07 -7.65 4.80
N ASN A 108 13.35 -7.67 4.49
CA ASN A 108 14.09 -8.92 4.35
C ASN A 108 14.31 -9.54 5.73
N SER A 109 13.57 -10.59 6.05
CA SER A 109 13.71 -11.32 7.33
C SER A 109 14.66 -12.51 7.22
N THR A 110 15.32 -12.69 6.08
CA THR A 110 16.31 -13.76 5.87
C THR A 110 17.72 -13.28 6.20
N SER A 111 18.66 -14.22 6.37
CA SER A 111 20.08 -13.89 6.50
C SER A 111 20.78 -13.66 5.16
N GLN A 112 20.03 -13.72 4.04
CA GLN A 112 20.58 -13.60 2.70
C GLN A 112 20.55 -12.15 2.22
N ASN A 113 21.55 -11.76 1.42
CA ASN A 113 21.59 -10.42 0.84
C ASN A 113 20.45 -10.26 -0.18
N MET A 114 19.69 -9.18 -0.01
CA MET A 114 18.66 -8.75 -0.93
C MET A 114 19.18 -7.56 -1.75
N THR A 115 19.08 -7.62 -3.07
CA THR A 115 19.43 -6.51 -3.96
C THR A 115 18.17 -5.95 -4.62
N ILE A 116 17.97 -4.65 -4.53
CA ILE A 116 17.02 -3.92 -5.37
C ILE A 116 17.77 -3.49 -6.63
N THR A 117 17.35 -4.01 -7.78
CA THR A 117 17.99 -3.70 -9.05
C THR A 117 17.41 -2.43 -9.66
N ASN A 118 18.26 -1.45 -9.91
CA ASN A 118 17.85 -0.16 -10.47
C ASN A 118 17.35 -0.30 -11.92
N ASP A 119 16.15 0.22 -12.20
CA ASP A 119 15.47 0.27 -13.51
C ASP A 119 15.63 -0.98 -14.40
N SER A 120 15.57 -2.15 -13.79
CA SER A 120 15.86 -3.42 -14.45
C SER A 120 14.89 -3.72 -15.60
N SER A 121 15.43 -3.99 -16.80
CA SER A 121 14.64 -4.43 -17.96
C SER A 121 14.04 -5.83 -17.81
N SER A 122 14.43 -6.60 -16.79
CA SER A 122 13.84 -7.91 -16.48
C SER A 122 12.40 -7.79 -15.93
N SER A 123 11.99 -6.58 -15.55
CA SER A 123 10.60 -6.29 -15.16
C SER A 123 9.93 -5.37 -16.17
N THR A 124 8.59 -5.45 -16.24
CA THR A 124 7.80 -4.52 -17.08
C THR A 124 8.03 -3.09 -16.66
N ALA A 125 7.98 -2.15 -17.58
CA ALA A 125 8.36 -0.76 -17.33
C ALA A 125 7.66 -0.15 -16.10
N ALA A 126 6.35 -0.34 -15.96
CA ALA A 126 5.58 0.21 -14.85
C ALA A 126 5.82 -0.48 -13.49
N ASN A 127 6.58 -1.57 -13.48
CA ASN A 127 6.89 -2.35 -12.27
C ASN A 127 8.33 -2.13 -11.79
N ARG A 128 9.16 -1.45 -12.59
CA ARG A 128 10.56 -1.25 -12.27
C ARG A 128 10.74 -0.33 -11.08
N ILE A 129 11.90 -0.41 -10.47
CA ILE A 129 12.26 0.35 -9.27
C ILE A 129 13.40 1.31 -9.62
N LEU A 130 13.20 2.59 -9.35
CA LEU A 130 14.26 3.58 -9.39
C LEU A 130 14.86 3.70 -7.99
N THR A 131 16.16 3.51 -7.89
CA THR A 131 16.90 3.77 -6.68
C THR A 131 17.34 5.24 -6.62
N ASN A 132 17.46 5.78 -5.43
CA ASN A 132 17.89 7.16 -5.23
C ASN A 132 19.37 7.39 -5.60
N THR A 133 20.13 6.31 -5.78
CA THR A 133 21.54 6.36 -6.16
C THR A 133 21.77 6.19 -7.66
N GLY A 134 20.75 5.76 -8.42
CA GLY A 134 20.88 5.34 -9.81
C GLY A 134 21.64 4.03 -10.02
N SER A 135 22.00 3.34 -8.93
CA SER A 135 22.70 2.05 -8.91
C SER A 135 21.92 1.06 -8.05
N ASP A 136 22.23 -0.21 -8.17
CA ASP A 136 21.63 -1.26 -7.33
C ASP A 136 21.90 -1.00 -5.84
N ILE A 137 20.93 -1.32 -5.00
CA ILE A 137 21.02 -1.21 -3.54
C ILE A 137 20.92 -2.61 -2.94
N ALA A 138 21.92 -3.00 -2.15
CA ALA A 138 21.95 -4.30 -1.47
C ALA A 138 21.83 -4.16 0.04
N THR A 139 21.08 -5.06 0.68
CA THR A 139 21.14 -5.27 2.13
C THR A 139 22.21 -6.34 2.46
N THR A 140 22.84 -6.22 3.60
CA THR A 140 23.75 -7.24 4.12
C THR A 140 22.99 -8.14 5.11
N GLY A 141 22.32 -9.18 4.59
CA GLY A 141 21.39 -9.98 5.39
C GLY A 141 20.05 -9.27 5.61
N THR A 142 19.54 -9.27 6.85
CA THR A 142 18.29 -8.59 7.19
C THR A 142 18.39 -7.09 6.93
N GLY A 143 17.33 -6.53 6.33
CA GLY A 143 17.31 -5.11 6.02
C GLY A 143 15.92 -4.65 5.61
N VAL A 144 15.74 -3.34 5.50
CA VAL A 144 14.45 -2.72 5.14
C VAL A 144 14.64 -1.76 3.96
N ILE A 145 13.79 -1.88 2.97
CA ILE A 145 13.70 -0.95 1.85
C ILE A 145 12.28 -0.38 1.83
N ILE A 146 12.17 0.94 1.70
CA ILE A 146 10.87 1.62 1.59
C ILE A 146 10.76 2.21 0.20
N CYS A 147 9.68 1.84 -0.50
CA CYS A 147 9.38 2.34 -1.83
C CYS A 147 8.04 3.07 -1.86
N ILE A 148 7.94 4.07 -2.73
CA ILE A 148 6.69 4.76 -3.07
C ILE A 148 6.44 4.62 -4.58
N TYR A 149 5.19 4.45 -4.99
CA TYR A 149 4.83 4.40 -6.40
C TYR A 149 4.55 5.81 -6.93
N SER A 150 5.19 6.17 -8.04
CA SER A 150 4.92 7.40 -8.78
C SER A 150 4.19 7.07 -10.09
N VAL A 151 3.00 7.62 -10.26
CA VAL A 151 2.26 7.50 -11.52
C VAL A 151 2.93 8.32 -12.62
N THR A 152 3.46 9.48 -12.28
CA THR A 152 4.16 10.37 -13.24
C THR A 152 5.37 9.66 -13.86
N ASP A 153 6.18 9.00 -13.04
CA ASP A 153 7.35 8.26 -13.52
C ASP A 153 6.98 6.86 -14.03
N SER A 154 5.77 6.38 -13.70
CA SER A 154 5.34 4.98 -13.89
C SER A 154 6.36 4.01 -13.29
N ARG A 155 6.82 4.27 -12.06
CA ARG A 155 7.88 3.53 -11.37
C ARG A 155 7.64 3.47 -9.87
N TRP A 156 8.23 2.46 -9.26
CA TRP A 156 8.52 2.48 -7.83
C TRP A 156 9.81 3.28 -7.58
N ILE A 157 9.82 4.10 -6.55
CA ILE A 157 10.96 4.93 -6.16
C ILE A 157 11.40 4.51 -4.77
N VAL A 158 12.66 4.18 -4.58
CA VAL A 158 13.23 3.92 -3.25
C VAL A 158 13.39 5.27 -2.54
N ILE A 159 12.73 5.42 -1.39
CA ILE A 159 12.81 6.63 -0.56
C ILE A 159 13.71 6.44 0.67
N SER A 160 13.91 5.21 1.11
CA SER A 160 14.81 4.88 2.21
C SER A 160 15.28 3.43 2.11
N SER A 161 16.53 3.19 2.53
CA SER A 161 17.12 1.86 2.69
C SER A 161 17.91 1.80 3.98
N LEU A 162 17.71 0.75 4.77
CA LEU A 162 18.52 0.37 5.92
C LEU A 162 19.21 -0.95 5.58
N THR A 163 20.49 -0.90 5.33
CA THR A 163 21.32 -2.01 4.83
C THR A 163 22.35 -2.43 5.84
#